data_449bc8509d2aecb29ce5c92398129d4a
#
_entry.id   449bc8509d2aecb29ce5c92398129d4a
#
_cell.length_a   1.000
_cell.length_b   1.000
_cell.length_c   1.000
_cell.angle_alpha   90.00
_cell.angle_beta   90.00
_cell.angle_gamma   90.00
#
_symmetry.space_group_name_H-M   'P 1'
#
loop_
_entity.id
_entity.type
_entity.pdbx_description
1 polymer ?
#
loop_
_entity_poly.entity_id
_entity_poly.type
_entity_poly.pdbx_seq_one_letter_code
_entity_poly.pdbx_strand_id
1 'polypeptide(L)'
;MNGTAVTIKVAGAKVDIREITCDDFDQFVKIKKVGTAPAKTVSERAFKTGIQKLLGETGSFQDWGGERNDLYTTKLRMKGKRRAVAFAFKGPGTSGVLTPKKLGKNGDQIQRLFQSPGEIFVVQYHGQIDQSVMEQMKAWATIKSLHEGKRIWYGAIDGDDSNRILAAYPKHFRGH
;
A
#
# COMPACT_ATOMS: atom_id res chain seq x y z
N MET A 1 -13.90 -25.76 -29.96
CA MET A 1 -13.90 -24.60 -29.05
C MET A 1 -13.39 -23.38 -29.83
N ASN A 2 -14.28 -22.44 -30.15
CA ASN A 2 -13.88 -21.21 -30.83
C ASN A 2 -13.31 -20.25 -29.78
N GLY A 3 -11.99 -20.20 -29.64
CA GLY A 3 -11.34 -19.20 -28.80
C GLY A 3 -11.39 -17.84 -29.45
N THR A 4 -11.92 -16.82 -28.73
CA THR A 4 -11.89 -15.44 -29.18
C THR A 4 -10.47 -14.89 -29.00
N ALA A 5 -9.78 -14.60 -30.08
CA ALA A 5 -8.49 -13.92 -30.04
C ALA A 5 -8.72 -12.41 -29.81
N VAL A 6 -8.15 -11.86 -28.75
CA VAL A 6 -8.12 -10.42 -28.50
C VAL A 6 -6.73 -9.90 -28.79
N THR A 7 -6.59 -9.04 -29.78
CA THR A 7 -5.32 -8.37 -30.10
C THR A 7 -5.32 -6.97 -29.51
N ILE A 8 -4.46 -6.74 -28.52
CA ILE A 8 -4.23 -5.41 -27.94
C ILE A 8 -2.97 -4.85 -28.60
N LYS A 9 -3.14 -3.83 -29.44
CA LYS A 9 -2.00 -3.07 -29.98
C LYS A 9 -1.69 -1.90 -29.04
N VAL A 10 -0.54 -1.98 -28.35
CA VAL A 10 -0.03 -0.91 -27.52
C VAL A 10 1.08 -0.19 -28.29
N ALA A 11 0.69 0.73 -29.16
CA ALA A 11 1.65 1.53 -29.92
C ALA A 11 2.26 2.62 -29.03
N GLY A 12 3.56 2.60 -28.82
CA GLY A 12 4.30 3.67 -28.11
C GLY A 12 4.07 3.78 -26.61
N ALA A 13 3.43 2.79 -25.97
CA ALA A 13 3.20 2.82 -24.54
C ALA A 13 4.52 2.61 -23.77
N LYS A 14 4.90 3.63 -23.03
CA LYS A 14 6.06 3.59 -22.13
C LYS A 14 5.60 3.13 -20.75
N VAL A 15 6.19 2.06 -20.24
CA VAL A 15 6.04 1.67 -18.83
C VAL A 15 6.84 2.63 -17.97
N ASP A 16 6.17 3.32 -17.05
CA ASP A 16 6.80 4.18 -16.05
C ASP A 16 6.32 3.74 -14.66
N ILE A 17 7.12 2.91 -14.00
CA ILE A 17 6.86 2.42 -12.65
C ILE A 17 8.01 2.77 -11.72
N ARG A 18 7.70 3.01 -10.44
CA ARG A 18 8.69 3.30 -9.40
C ARG A 18 8.36 2.57 -8.12
N GLU A 19 9.33 1.85 -7.60
CA GLU A 19 9.28 1.34 -6.25
C GLU A 19 9.59 2.47 -5.27
N ILE A 20 8.81 2.53 -4.18
CA ILE A 20 8.94 3.54 -3.12
C ILE A 20 8.91 2.89 -1.74
N THR A 21 9.43 3.63 -0.77
CA THR A 21 9.35 3.29 0.64
C THR A 21 8.55 4.35 1.39
N CYS A 22 8.22 4.10 2.65
CA CYS A 22 7.56 5.10 3.48
C CYS A 22 8.42 6.36 3.73
N ASP A 23 9.73 6.29 3.53
CA ASP A 23 10.64 7.45 3.60
C ASP A 23 10.41 8.47 2.47
N ASP A 24 9.72 8.09 1.39
CA ASP A 24 9.38 8.99 0.29
C ASP A 24 8.17 9.88 0.59
N PHE A 25 7.44 9.61 1.68
CA PHE A 25 6.24 10.36 2.03
C PHE A 25 6.56 11.57 2.89
N ASP A 26 6.15 12.76 2.45
CA ASP A 26 6.47 14.01 3.14
C ASP A 26 5.88 14.06 4.57
N GLN A 27 4.69 13.45 4.79
CA GLN A 27 4.07 13.39 6.11
C GLN A 27 4.82 12.45 7.07
N PHE A 28 5.67 11.57 6.56
CA PHE A 28 6.41 10.56 7.36
C PHE A 28 7.84 11.01 7.68
N VAL A 29 8.18 12.28 7.47
CA VAL A 29 9.54 12.81 7.60
C VAL A 29 10.25 12.46 8.92
N LYS A 30 9.50 12.30 10.02
CA LYS A 30 10.08 11.98 11.34
C LYS A 30 10.68 10.57 11.42
N ILE A 31 10.23 9.63 10.57
CA ILE A 31 10.77 8.27 10.57
C ILE A 31 12.25 8.23 10.18
N LYS A 32 12.72 9.21 9.38
CA LYS A 32 14.13 9.33 8.97
C LYS A 32 15.10 9.50 10.16
N LYS A 33 14.57 9.97 11.29
CA LYS A 33 15.33 10.13 12.55
C LYS A 33 15.26 8.89 13.46
N VAL A 34 14.42 7.94 13.08
CA VAL A 34 14.25 6.68 13.82
C VAL A 34 15.08 5.62 13.10
N GLY A 35 16.08 5.09 13.80
CA GLY A 35 16.83 3.93 13.32
C GLY A 35 16.02 2.64 13.52
N THR A 36 16.59 1.66 14.22
CA THR A 36 15.87 0.45 14.66
C THR A 36 14.92 0.82 15.77
N ALA A 37 13.64 0.44 15.66
CA ALA A 37 12.64 0.63 16.69
C ALA A 37 12.21 -0.74 17.25
N PRO A 38 11.91 -0.84 18.57
CA PRO A 38 11.44 -2.08 19.14
C PRO A 38 10.11 -2.51 18.53
N ALA A 39 9.93 -3.82 18.36
CA ALA A 39 8.70 -4.38 17.85
C ALA A 39 7.51 -3.97 18.73
N LYS A 40 6.46 -3.45 18.11
CA LYS A 40 5.22 -3.07 18.75
C LYS A 40 4.04 -3.59 17.94
N THR A 41 3.24 -4.42 18.57
CA THR A 41 2.02 -4.95 17.95
C THR A 41 0.85 -4.01 18.21
N VAL A 42 0.19 -3.60 17.15
CA VAL A 42 -1.09 -2.87 17.17
C VAL A 42 -2.06 -3.58 16.25
N SER A 43 -3.37 -3.45 16.49
CA SER A 43 -4.37 -4.01 15.59
C SER A 43 -4.29 -3.35 14.21
N GLU A 44 -4.73 -4.06 13.17
CA GLU A 44 -4.86 -3.53 11.81
C GLU A 44 -5.66 -2.22 11.80
N ARG A 45 -6.80 -2.21 12.51
CA ARG A 45 -7.65 -1.03 12.65
C ARG A 45 -6.92 0.15 13.29
N ALA A 46 -6.15 -0.10 14.35
CA ALA A 46 -5.38 0.97 15.02
C ALA A 46 -4.29 1.52 14.10
N PHE A 47 -3.61 0.66 13.34
CA PHE A 47 -2.59 1.08 12.38
C PHE A 47 -3.21 1.92 11.26
N LYS A 48 -4.28 1.42 10.62
CA LYS A 48 -5.05 2.14 9.60
C LYS A 48 -5.49 3.53 10.09
N THR A 49 -6.10 3.60 11.28
CA THR A 49 -6.54 4.87 11.88
C THR A 49 -5.38 5.83 12.12
N GLY A 50 -4.23 5.32 12.56
CA GLY A 50 -3.01 6.12 12.74
C GLY A 50 -2.50 6.71 11.43
N ILE A 51 -2.46 5.90 10.37
CA ILE A 51 -2.11 6.36 9.01
C ILE A 51 -3.10 7.43 8.52
N GLN A 52 -4.41 7.23 8.71
CA GLN A 52 -5.42 8.23 8.36
C GLN A 52 -5.14 9.58 9.03
N LYS A 53 -4.85 9.55 10.34
CA LYS A 53 -4.50 10.77 11.11
C LYS A 53 -3.22 11.43 10.59
N LEU A 54 -2.19 10.64 10.27
CA LEU A 54 -0.93 11.15 9.69
C LEU A 54 -1.14 11.83 8.34
N LEU A 55 -2.01 11.29 7.51
CA LEU A 55 -2.33 11.85 6.21
C LEU A 55 -3.34 13.01 6.29
N GLY A 56 -3.84 13.34 7.48
CA GLY A 56 -4.87 14.37 7.68
C GLY A 56 -6.23 13.96 7.11
N GLU A 57 -6.51 12.65 7.07
CA GLU A 57 -7.78 12.13 6.61
C GLU A 57 -8.77 12.11 7.78
N THR A 58 -9.87 12.83 7.64
CA THR A 58 -10.88 13.00 8.68
C THR A 58 -12.18 12.26 8.37
N GLY A 59 -12.30 11.68 7.17
CA GLY A 59 -13.49 10.92 6.77
C GLY A 59 -13.62 9.61 7.53
N SER A 60 -14.85 9.17 7.78
CA SER A 60 -15.13 7.80 8.22
C SER A 60 -15.13 6.89 6.99
N PHE A 61 -14.28 5.88 6.99
CA PHE A 61 -14.29 4.84 5.97
C PHE A 61 -15.06 3.65 6.54
N GLN A 62 -16.13 3.25 5.88
CA GLN A 62 -16.83 2.01 6.20
C GLN A 62 -16.10 0.86 5.52
N ASP A 63 -15.76 -0.18 6.30
CA ASP A 63 -15.23 -1.41 5.76
C ASP A 63 -16.38 -2.21 5.14
N TRP A 64 -16.50 -2.17 3.83
CA TRP A 64 -17.41 -3.01 3.06
C TRP A 64 -16.70 -4.29 2.66
N GLY A 65 -17.24 -5.43 3.00
CA GLY A 65 -16.66 -6.70 2.57
C GLY A 65 -16.51 -6.74 1.04
N GLY A 66 -15.30 -7.01 0.54
CA GLY A 66 -14.99 -7.04 -0.90
C GLY A 66 -14.43 -5.74 -1.47
N GLU A 67 -14.00 -4.80 -0.61
CA GLU A 67 -13.39 -3.55 -1.04
C GLU A 67 -12.11 -3.73 -1.87
N ARG A 68 -11.87 -2.79 -2.79
CA ARG A 68 -10.67 -2.75 -3.63
C ARG A 68 -9.42 -2.39 -2.83
N ASN A 69 -9.59 -1.65 -1.75
CA ASN A 69 -8.52 -1.19 -0.84
C ASN A 69 -9.08 -0.99 0.56
N ASP A 70 -8.20 -0.96 1.55
CA ASP A 70 -8.58 -0.69 2.94
C ASP A 70 -8.58 0.80 3.27
N LEU A 71 -7.84 1.60 2.51
CA LEU A 71 -7.80 3.05 2.60
C LEU A 71 -7.45 3.64 1.23
N TYR A 72 -8.28 4.57 0.76
CA TYR A 72 -7.98 5.41 -0.39
C TYR A 72 -8.03 6.89 0.03
N THR A 73 -7.00 7.65 -0.32
CA THR A 73 -6.97 9.08 -0.05
C THR A 73 -6.15 9.85 -1.09
N THR A 74 -6.51 11.09 -1.33
CA THR A 74 -5.76 12.02 -2.19
C THR A 74 -4.88 13.00 -1.39
N LYS A 75 -4.71 12.75 -0.08
CA LYS A 75 -4.01 13.68 0.83
C LYS A 75 -2.54 13.33 1.07
N LEU A 76 -2.06 12.19 0.52
CA LEU A 76 -0.64 11.87 0.58
C LEU A 76 0.16 12.95 -0.14
N ARG A 77 1.30 13.34 0.46
CA ARG A 77 2.27 14.22 -0.18
C ARG A 77 3.57 13.48 -0.44
N MET A 78 4.10 13.66 -1.64
CA MET A 78 5.38 13.12 -2.04
C MET A 78 6.10 14.17 -2.89
N LYS A 79 7.29 14.60 -2.47
CA LYS A 79 8.07 15.68 -3.10
C LYS A 79 7.23 16.96 -3.29
N GLY A 80 6.52 17.36 -2.24
CA GLY A 80 5.68 18.55 -2.19
C GLY A 80 4.36 18.48 -2.96
N LYS A 81 4.09 17.39 -3.70
CA LYS A 81 2.86 17.23 -4.50
C LYS A 81 1.88 16.29 -3.82
N ARG A 82 0.60 16.62 -3.88
CA ARG A 82 -0.48 15.73 -3.47
C ARG A 82 -0.62 14.59 -4.47
N ARG A 83 -0.88 13.38 -3.93
CA ARG A 83 -1.00 12.16 -4.71
C ARG A 83 -2.12 11.28 -4.18
N ALA A 84 -2.79 10.58 -5.09
CA ALA A 84 -3.79 9.59 -4.73
C ALA A 84 -3.11 8.27 -4.39
N VAL A 85 -3.37 7.76 -3.20
CA VAL A 85 -2.80 6.51 -2.69
C VAL A 85 -3.89 5.54 -2.25
N ALA A 86 -3.69 4.27 -2.55
CA ALA A 86 -4.47 3.17 -2.02
C ALA A 86 -3.59 2.26 -1.18
N PHE A 87 -4.08 1.89 0.00
CA PHE A 87 -3.42 0.99 0.94
C PHE A 87 -4.20 -0.31 1.10
N ALA A 88 -3.46 -1.40 1.27
CA ALA A 88 -3.95 -2.64 1.83
C ALA A 88 -3.21 -2.90 3.14
N PHE A 89 -3.95 -3.12 4.21
CA PHE A 89 -3.39 -3.39 5.54
C PHE A 89 -3.54 -4.86 5.91
N LYS A 90 -2.54 -5.39 6.61
CA LYS A 90 -2.58 -6.72 7.22
C LYS A 90 -2.10 -6.65 8.67
N GLY A 91 -2.99 -6.99 9.56
CA GLY A 91 -2.75 -6.95 10.99
C GLY A 91 -2.25 -8.27 11.57
N PRO A 92 -2.15 -8.33 12.92
CA PRO A 92 -1.63 -9.47 13.66
C PRO A 92 -2.44 -10.77 13.53
N GLY A 93 -3.66 -10.70 13.00
CA GLY A 93 -4.46 -11.88 12.65
C GLY A 93 -3.82 -12.75 11.57
N THR A 94 -2.91 -12.18 10.77
CA THR A 94 -2.06 -12.90 9.82
C THR A 94 -0.72 -13.20 10.49
N SER A 95 -0.28 -14.45 10.50
CA SER A 95 0.96 -14.88 11.14
C SER A 95 2.07 -15.21 10.13
N GLY A 96 3.33 -15.16 10.59
CA GLY A 96 4.51 -15.49 9.80
C GLY A 96 4.78 -14.51 8.67
N VAL A 97 5.54 -14.92 7.67
CA VAL A 97 5.87 -14.10 6.49
C VAL A 97 4.63 -13.88 5.64
N LEU A 98 4.39 -12.65 5.22
CA LEU A 98 3.28 -12.31 4.32
C LEU A 98 3.61 -12.77 2.90
N THR A 99 2.78 -13.62 2.36
CA THR A 99 2.86 -14.10 0.97
C THR A 99 1.62 -13.66 0.18
N PRO A 100 1.63 -13.69 -1.16
CA PRO A 100 0.44 -13.34 -1.94
C PRO A 100 -0.82 -14.13 -1.56
N LYS A 101 -0.67 -15.41 -1.19
CA LYS A 101 -1.80 -16.27 -0.76
C LYS A 101 -2.50 -15.78 0.50
N LYS A 102 -1.81 -15.01 1.35
CA LYS A 102 -2.36 -14.43 2.58
C LYS A 102 -3.00 -13.05 2.35
N LEU A 103 -2.93 -12.53 1.14
CA LEU A 103 -3.50 -11.25 0.75
C LEU A 103 -4.88 -11.46 0.10
N GLY A 104 -5.91 -11.37 0.94
CA GLY A 104 -7.30 -11.65 0.57
C GLY A 104 -7.65 -13.13 0.68
N LYS A 105 -8.95 -13.42 0.69
CA LYS A 105 -9.48 -14.79 0.84
C LYS A 105 -8.98 -15.73 -0.27
N ASN A 106 -8.81 -15.20 -1.46
CA ASN A 106 -8.38 -15.94 -2.66
C ASN A 106 -6.97 -15.53 -3.14
N GLY A 107 -6.20 -14.79 -2.35
CA GLY A 107 -4.90 -14.23 -2.78
C GLY A 107 -5.01 -13.10 -3.82
N ASP A 108 -6.17 -12.45 -3.91
CA ASP A 108 -6.51 -11.47 -4.95
C ASP A 108 -6.46 -10.00 -4.48
N GLN A 109 -6.04 -9.75 -3.23
CA GLN A 109 -6.07 -8.40 -2.65
C GLN A 109 -5.16 -7.41 -3.39
N ILE A 110 -3.99 -7.86 -3.88
CA ILE A 110 -3.08 -7.00 -4.66
C ILE A 110 -3.76 -6.60 -5.97
N GLN A 111 -4.36 -7.55 -6.68
CA GLN A 111 -5.11 -7.24 -7.90
C GLN A 111 -6.20 -6.20 -7.65
N ARG A 112 -7.00 -6.40 -6.62
CA ARG A 112 -8.08 -5.46 -6.24
C ARG A 112 -7.53 -4.09 -5.84
N LEU A 113 -6.40 -4.06 -5.13
CA LEU A 113 -5.72 -2.82 -4.75
C LEU A 113 -5.41 -1.96 -5.98
N PHE A 114 -4.84 -2.56 -7.03
CA PHE A 114 -4.50 -1.86 -8.27
C PHE A 114 -5.70 -1.48 -9.15
N GLN A 115 -6.90 -1.98 -8.85
CA GLN A 115 -8.15 -1.52 -9.48
C GLN A 115 -8.63 -0.17 -8.90
N SER A 116 -8.06 0.28 -7.79
CA SER A 116 -8.34 1.60 -7.22
C SER A 116 -7.86 2.71 -8.16
N PRO A 117 -8.50 3.89 -8.14
CA PRO A 117 -8.14 5.00 -9.04
C PRO A 117 -6.84 5.72 -8.66
N GLY A 118 -6.09 5.23 -7.67
CA GLY A 118 -4.83 5.79 -7.22
C GLY A 118 -3.68 5.73 -8.22
N GLU A 119 -2.61 6.42 -7.90
CA GLU A 119 -1.33 6.37 -8.61
C GLU A 119 -0.21 5.76 -7.74
N ILE A 120 -0.45 5.66 -6.43
CA ILE A 120 0.43 5.02 -5.44
C ILE A 120 -0.31 3.85 -4.80
N PHE A 121 0.35 2.70 -4.71
CA PHE A 121 -0.21 1.47 -4.15
C PHE A 121 0.73 0.92 -3.10
N VAL A 122 0.22 0.71 -1.88
CA VAL A 122 1.03 0.31 -0.73
C VAL A 122 0.39 -0.87 -0.01
N VAL A 123 1.18 -1.90 0.23
CA VAL A 123 0.83 -3.00 1.13
C VAL A 123 1.54 -2.76 2.46
N GLN A 124 0.80 -2.81 3.56
CA GLN A 124 1.37 -2.75 4.91
C GLN A 124 1.16 -4.07 5.63
N TYR A 125 2.18 -4.50 6.35
CA TYR A 125 2.14 -5.67 7.22
C TYR A 125 3.00 -5.45 8.46
N HIS A 126 2.57 -6.00 9.60
CA HIS A 126 3.29 -5.86 10.87
C HIS A 126 4.53 -6.75 10.99
N GLY A 127 4.79 -7.63 10.04
CA GLY A 127 5.91 -8.56 10.01
C GLY A 127 6.68 -8.52 8.69
N GLN A 128 7.40 -9.58 8.40
CA GLN A 128 8.18 -9.72 7.18
C GLN A 128 7.28 -9.94 5.97
N ILE A 129 7.58 -9.27 4.87
CA ILE A 129 6.90 -9.39 3.58
C ILE A 129 7.81 -10.19 2.64
N ASP A 130 7.25 -11.23 2.02
CA ASP A 130 7.96 -12.04 1.04
C ASP A 130 8.20 -11.27 -0.27
N GLN A 131 9.32 -11.52 -0.92
CA GLN A 131 9.70 -10.89 -2.18
C GLN A 131 8.63 -11.09 -3.27
N SER A 132 7.94 -12.22 -3.28
CA SER A 132 6.86 -12.51 -4.26
C SER A 132 5.69 -11.53 -4.18
N VAL A 133 5.45 -10.90 -3.03
CA VAL A 133 4.45 -9.81 -2.88
C VAL A 133 4.89 -8.60 -3.70
N MET A 134 6.16 -8.20 -3.58
CA MET A 134 6.72 -7.06 -4.33
C MET A 134 6.76 -7.33 -5.84
N GLU A 135 7.08 -8.56 -6.24
CA GLU A 135 7.06 -8.97 -7.64
C GLU A 135 5.65 -8.92 -8.24
N GLN A 136 4.65 -9.35 -7.48
CA GLN A 136 3.25 -9.25 -7.90
C GLN A 136 2.79 -7.79 -7.97
N MET A 137 3.16 -6.95 -7.01
CA MET A 137 2.88 -5.51 -7.05
C MET A 137 3.52 -4.84 -8.27
N LYS A 138 4.77 -5.20 -8.58
CA LYS A 138 5.49 -4.71 -9.78
C LYS A 138 4.77 -5.09 -11.06
N ALA A 139 4.29 -6.34 -11.17
CA ALA A 139 3.53 -6.80 -12.33
C ALA A 139 2.24 -5.99 -12.53
N TRP A 140 1.46 -5.79 -11.47
CA TRP A 140 0.23 -5.00 -11.54
C TRP A 140 0.49 -3.51 -11.80
N ALA A 141 1.56 -2.94 -11.23
CA ALA A 141 1.99 -1.57 -11.53
C ALA A 141 2.33 -1.41 -13.01
N THR A 142 3.02 -2.40 -13.59
CA THR A 142 3.35 -2.42 -15.03
C THR A 142 2.09 -2.42 -15.89
N ILE A 143 1.14 -3.32 -15.61
CA ILE A 143 -0.14 -3.40 -16.34
C ILE A 143 -0.90 -2.08 -16.23
N LYS A 144 -0.99 -1.52 -15.02
CA LYS A 144 -1.71 -0.25 -14.79
C LYS A 144 -1.03 0.93 -15.50
N SER A 145 0.30 1.00 -15.47
CA SER A 145 1.07 2.04 -16.16
C SER A 145 0.85 1.98 -17.67
N LEU A 146 0.86 0.77 -18.25
CA LEU A 146 0.56 0.57 -19.66
C LEU A 146 -0.87 1.00 -20.02
N HIS A 147 -1.84 0.60 -19.19
CA HIS A 147 -3.27 0.88 -19.44
C HIS A 147 -3.60 2.37 -19.32
N GLU A 148 -3.02 3.05 -18.33
CA GLU A 148 -3.35 4.46 -18.01
C GLU A 148 -2.37 5.45 -18.64
N GLY A 149 -1.26 4.99 -19.22
CA GLY A 149 -0.25 5.85 -19.86
C GLY A 149 0.45 6.81 -18.89
N LYS A 150 0.50 6.46 -17.59
CA LYS A 150 1.08 7.32 -16.55
C LYS A 150 2.00 6.57 -15.62
N ARG A 151 2.77 7.34 -14.83
CA ARG A 151 3.61 6.78 -13.77
C ARG A 151 2.78 6.18 -12.66
N ILE A 152 3.15 4.95 -12.26
CA ILE A 152 2.60 4.23 -11.12
C ILE A 152 3.71 3.99 -10.10
N TRP A 153 3.42 4.29 -8.83
CA TRP A 153 4.29 3.98 -7.71
C TRP A 153 3.74 2.81 -6.91
N TYR A 154 4.61 1.95 -6.42
CA TYR A 154 4.24 0.83 -5.57
C TYR A 154 5.28 0.61 -4.48
N GLY A 155 4.88 0.11 -3.34
CA GLY A 155 5.79 -0.14 -2.25
C GLY A 155 5.14 -0.91 -1.11
N ALA A 156 5.95 -1.24 -0.12
CA ALA A 156 5.51 -1.92 1.08
C ALA A 156 5.97 -1.16 2.34
N ILE A 157 5.21 -1.34 3.40
CA ILE A 157 5.55 -0.96 4.78
C ILE A 157 5.56 -2.27 5.55
N ASP A 158 6.74 -2.81 5.79
CA ASP A 158 6.93 -4.06 6.53
C ASP A 158 6.91 -3.83 8.06
N GLY A 159 7.29 -4.86 8.83
CA GLY A 159 7.31 -4.79 10.28
C GLY A 159 8.31 -3.75 10.81
N ASP A 160 9.49 -3.65 10.21
CA ASP A 160 10.51 -2.69 10.64
C ASP A 160 10.06 -1.26 10.37
N ASP A 161 9.54 -1.00 9.19
CA ASP A 161 8.97 0.30 8.84
C ASP A 161 7.72 0.64 9.66
N SER A 162 6.86 -0.35 9.93
CA SER A 162 5.71 -0.18 10.82
C SER A 162 6.16 0.24 12.23
N ASN A 163 7.20 -0.39 12.79
CA ASN A 163 7.75 -0.04 14.09
C ASN A 163 8.37 1.36 14.12
N ARG A 164 9.08 1.75 13.05
CA ARG A 164 9.62 3.11 12.88
C ARG A 164 8.51 4.16 12.87
N ILE A 165 7.42 3.90 12.15
CA ILE A 165 6.25 4.78 12.09
C ILE A 165 5.60 4.92 13.48
N LEU A 166 5.38 3.80 14.18
CA LEU A 166 4.80 3.79 15.52
C LEU A 166 5.67 4.56 16.53
N ALA A 167 7.00 4.44 16.43
CA ALA A 167 7.95 5.16 17.29
C ALA A 167 8.01 6.65 16.98
N ALA A 168 7.96 7.04 15.69
CA ALA A 168 8.02 8.43 15.25
C ALA A 168 6.74 9.22 15.57
N TYR A 169 5.58 8.55 15.57
CA TYR A 169 4.26 9.18 15.70
C TYR A 169 3.37 8.55 16.78
N PRO A 170 3.85 8.32 17.99
CA PRO A 170 3.13 7.53 19.00
C PRO A 170 1.75 8.09 19.34
N LYS A 171 1.56 9.41 19.20
CA LYS A 171 0.28 10.07 19.49
C LYS A 171 -0.84 9.68 18.52
N HIS A 172 -0.51 9.30 17.29
CA HIS A 172 -1.48 8.92 16.26
C HIS A 172 -1.96 7.47 16.40
N PHE A 173 -1.18 6.64 17.08
CA PHE A 173 -1.41 5.20 17.23
C PHE A 173 -1.77 4.80 18.68
N ARG A 174 -2.01 5.75 19.57
CA ARG A 174 -2.54 5.46 20.90
C ARG A 174 -3.99 5.01 20.75
N GLY A 175 -4.27 3.80 21.26
CA GLY A 175 -5.50 3.09 21.05
C GLY A 175 -6.74 3.84 21.53
N HIS A 176 -7.80 3.50 20.88
CA HIS A 176 -9.16 3.58 21.38
C HIS A 176 -9.49 2.24 21.99
#